data_75aa5cf68a82923dc653dac0a69cb720
#
_entry.id   75aa5cf68a82923dc653dac0a69cb720
#
_cell.length_a   1.000
_cell.length_b   1.000
_cell.length_c   1.000
_cell.angle_alpha   90.00
_cell.angle_beta   90.00
_cell.angle_gamma   90.00
#
_symmetry.space_group_name_H-M   'P 1'
#
loop_
_entity.id
_entity.type
_entity.pdbx_description
1 polymer ?
#
loop_
_entity_poly.entity_id
_entity_poly.type
_entity_poly.pdbx_seq_one_letter_code
_entity_poly.pdbx_strand_id
1 'polypeptide(L)'
;MATCEVCGNDYWMAFEVRTVSGDVHTFDCFECAAHRLAPICEHCQVKIVGHGVEVSGRFFCCAHCARQEEGDRGAEIRDAIGARPR
;
A
#
# COMPACT_ATOMS: atom_id res chain seq x y z
N MET A 1 14.99 -9.23 -21.39
CA MET A 1 14.24 -9.44 -20.16
C MET A 1 14.51 -8.27 -19.22
N ALA A 2 13.55 -7.95 -18.37
CA ALA A 2 13.69 -6.83 -17.44
C ALA A 2 14.14 -7.32 -16.07
N THR A 3 14.84 -6.46 -15.35
CA THR A 3 15.41 -6.78 -14.05
C THR A 3 14.56 -6.16 -12.94
N CYS A 4 14.21 -6.99 -11.95
CA CYS A 4 13.44 -6.53 -10.80
C CYS A 4 14.26 -5.54 -9.97
N GLU A 5 13.68 -4.39 -9.65
CA GLU A 5 14.43 -3.37 -8.91
C GLU A 5 14.59 -3.70 -7.42
N VAL A 6 13.86 -4.70 -6.92
CA VAL A 6 13.97 -5.10 -5.51
C VAL A 6 14.97 -6.22 -5.32
N CYS A 7 14.84 -7.34 -6.07
CA CYS A 7 15.67 -8.51 -5.86
C CYS A 7 16.74 -8.71 -6.93
N GLY A 8 16.70 -7.96 -8.02
CA GLY A 8 17.71 -8.04 -9.07
C GLY A 8 17.53 -9.19 -10.04
N ASN A 9 16.42 -9.91 -9.95
CA ASN A 9 16.18 -11.06 -10.80
C ASN A 9 15.77 -10.62 -12.21
N ASP A 10 16.43 -11.20 -13.24
CA ASP A 10 15.99 -11.04 -14.61
C ASP A 10 14.88 -12.04 -14.88
N TYR A 11 13.74 -11.56 -15.34
CA TYR A 11 12.58 -12.45 -15.47
C TYR A 11 11.80 -12.09 -16.74
N TRP A 12 11.46 -13.12 -17.52
CA TRP A 12 10.77 -12.89 -18.78
C TRP A 12 9.34 -12.40 -18.59
N MET A 13 8.73 -12.70 -17.44
CA MET A 13 7.40 -12.18 -17.11
C MET A 13 7.44 -10.96 -16.19
N ALA A 14 8.59 -10.28 -16.09
CA ALA A 14 8.65 -9.06 -15.32
C ALA A 14 7.64 -8.05 -15.84
N PHE A 15 7.15 -7.22 -14.97
CA PHE A 15 6.13 -6.24 -15.31
C PHE A 15 6.50 -4.87 -14.75
N GLU A 16 5.89 -3.85 -15.30
CA GLU A 16 6.11 -2.48 -14.84
C GLU A 16 4.87 -1.93 -14.17
N VAL A 17 5.09 -1.14 -13.12
CA VAL A 17 4.04 -0.41 -12.44
C VAL A 17 4.30 1.07 -12.66
N ARG A 18 3.35 1.77 -13.25
CA ARG A 18 3.44 3.21 -13.41
C ARG A 18 2.51 3.86 -12.40
N THR A 19 3.07 4.70 -11.53
CA THR A 19 2.25 5.45 -10.59
C THR A 19 1.67 6.69 -11.28
N VAL A 20 0.64 7.27 -10.66
CA VAL A 20 0.01 8.45 -11.25
C VAL A 20 0.95 9.65 -11.29
N SER A 21 2.00 9.64 -10.47
CA SER A 21 3.00 10.69 -10.48
C SER A 21 3.99 10.56 -11.64
N GLY A 22 3.92 9.44 -12.38
CA GLY A 22 4.78 9.22 -13.53
C GLY A 22 5.97 8.31 -13.28
N ASP A 23 6.19 7.90 -12.05
CA ASP A 23 7.28 6.98 -11.74
C ASP A 23 6.98 5.60 -12.32
N VAL A 24 8.04 4.94 -12.82
CA VAL A 24 7.92 3.59 -13.39
C VAL A 24 8.84 2.66 -12.60
N HIS A 25 8.28 1.54 -12.17
CA HIS A 25 9.00 0.54 -11.38
C HIS A 25 8.89 -0.82 -12.05
N THR A 26 9.95 -1.61 -12.00
CA THR A 26 9.98 -2.93 -12.60
C THR A 26 10.11 -3.99 -11.52
N PHE A 27 9.26 -5.01 -11.58
CA PHE A 27 9.24 -6.09 -10.60
C PHE A 27 9.11 -7.44 -11.28
N ASP A 28 9.62 -8.48 -10.63
CA ASP A 28 9.46 -9.84 -11.11
C ASP A 28 8.27 -10.56 -10.49
N CYS A 29 7.71 -10.03 -9.40
CA CYS A 29 6.56 -10.64 -8.72
C CYS A 29 5.83 -9.59 -7.90
N PHE A 30 4.60 -9.93 -7.49
CA PHE A 30 3.79 -9.00 -6.70
C PHE A 30 4.33 -8.82 -5.29
N GLU A 31 5.05 -9.79 -4.76
CA GLU A 31 5.68 -9.63 -3.46
C GLU A 31 6.71 -8.50 -3.50
N CYS A 32 7.55 -8.47 -4.53
CA CYS A 32 8.53 -7.40 -4.69
C CYS A 32 7.84 -6.06 -4.91
N ALA A 33 6.76 -6.04 -5.69
CA ALA A 33 6.00 -4.82 -5.91
C ALA A 33 5.42 -4.31 -4.58
N ALA A 34 4.85 -5.19 -3.77
CA ALA A 34 4.31 -4.81 -2.47
C ALA A 34 5.41 -4.33 -1.54
N HIS A 35 6.56 -5.00 -1.58
CA HIS A 35 7.69 -4.61 -0.73
C HIS A 35 8.11 -3.17 -1.01
N ARG A 36 8.11 -2.76 -2.27
CA ARG A 36 8.57 -1.42 -2.65
C ARG A 36 7.47 -0.38 -2.56
N LEU A 37 6.24 -0.71 -2.92
CA LEU A 37 5.19 0.28 -3.15
C LEU A 37 4.05 0.24 -2.15
N ALA A 38 3.83 -0.86 -1.42
CA ALA A 38 2.71 -0.95 -0.50
C ALA A 38 2.91 -0.03 0.71
N PRO A 39 1.90 0.73 1.10
CA PRO A 39 1.98 1.51 2.33
C PRO A 39 2.09 0.58 3.53
N ILE A 40 2.56 1.13 4.64
CA ILE A 40 2.71 0.39 5.88
C ILE A 40 1.70 0.91 6.88
N CYS A 41 0.96 0.01 7.52
CA CYS A 41 0.01 0.38 8.56
C CYS A 41 0.74 1.06 9.71
N GLU A 42 0.28 2.25 10.10
CA GLU A 42 0.98 3.00 11.12
C GLU A 42 0.73 2.49 12.52
N HIS A 43 -0.18 1.53 12.68
CA HIS A 43 -0.43 0.91 13.98
C HIS A 43 0.27 -0.44 14.12
N CYS A 44 0.00 -1.40 13.23
CA CYS A 44 0.53 -2.76 13.36
C CYS A 44 1.72 -3.05 12.47
N GLN A 45 2.13 -2.12 11.60
CA GLN A 45 3.31 -2.20 10.75
C GLN A 45 3.22 -3.26 9.64
N VAL A 46 2.03 -3.74 9.32
CA VAL A 46 1.86 -4.66 8.21
C VAL A 46 1.80 -3.89 6.89
N LYS A 47 2.24 -4.50 5.80
CA LYS A 47 2.13 -3.89 4.48
C LYS A 47 0.69 -3.97 3.99
N ILE A 48 0.19 -2.86 3.47
CA ILE A 48 -1.19 -2.75 3.02
C ILE A 48 -1.22 -3.06 1.53
N VAL A 49 -1.63 -4.27 1.17
CA VAL A 49 -1.65 -4.69 -0.22
C VAL A 49 -2.98 -4.32 -0.89
N GLY A 50 -4.04 -4.25 -0.13
CA GLY A 50 -5.36 -3.87 -0.64
C GLY A 50 -5.65 -2.40 -0.45
N HIS A 51 -6.92 -2.09 -0.22
CA HIS A 51 -7.35 -0.69 -0.12
C HIS A 51 -6.92 -0.02 1.17
N GLY A 52 -7.01 -0.72 2.27
CA GLY A 52 -6.68 -0.15 3.56
C GLY A 52 -7.60 0.99 3.95
N VAL A 53 -7.14 1.78 4.91
CA VAL A 53 -7.86 2.97 5.40
C VAL A 53 -6.88 4.11 5.48
N GLU A 54 -7.26 5.25 4.93
CA GLU A 54 -6.42 6.46 5.02
C GLU A 54 -7.14 7.49 5.87
N VAL A 55 -6.46 8.00 6.90
CA VAL A 55 -7.01 9.02 7.79
C VAL A 55 -5.98 10.12 7.95
N SER A 56 -6.29 11.30 7.48
CA SER A 56 -5.42 12.48 7.61
C SER A 56 -4.00 12.22 7.10
N GLY A 57 -3.88 11.53 5.97
CA GLY A 57 -2.59 11.22 5.36
C GLY A 57 -1.88 10.02 5.96
N ARG A 58 -2.47 9.38 6.96
CA ARG A 58 -1.90 8.19 7.60
C ARG A 58 -2.61 6.95 7.09
N PHE A 59 -1.86 5.89 6.88
CA PHE A 59 -2.40 4.65 6.31
C PHE A 59 -2.52 3.57 7.37
N PHE A 60 -3.63 2.82 7.33
CA PHE A 60 -3.90 1.73 8.25
C PHE A 60 -4.44 0.54 7.47
N CYS A 61 -4.15 -0.67 7.96
CA CYS A 61 -4.58 -1.87 7.24
C CYS A 61 -6.11 -2.09 7.35
N CYS A 62 -6.73 -1.60 8.40
CA CYS A 62 -8.18 -1.76 8.61
C CYS A 62 -8.66 -0.70 9.57
N ALA A 63 -10.00 -0.61 9.70
CA ALA A 63 -10.62 0.37 10.58
C ALA A 63 -10.23 0.17 12.04
N HIS A 64 -10.01 -1.09 12.45
CA HIS A 64 -9.61 -1.38 13.83
C HIS A 64 -8.29 -0.67 14.17
N CYS A 65 -7.27 -0.80 13.32
CA CYS A 65 -5.99 -0.15 13.56
C CYS A 65 -6.11 1.37 13.53
N ALA A 66 -6.93 1.90 12.62
CA ALA A 66 -7.14 3.34 12.55
C ALA A 66 -7.80 3.87 13.82
N ARG A 67 -8.78 3.14 14.35
CA ARG A 67 -9.45 3.56 15.59
C ARG A 67 -8.51 3.53 16.78
N GLN A 68 -7.59 2.56 16.83
CA GLN A 68 -6.63 2.49 17.92
C GLN A 68 -5.71 3.70 17.95
N GLU A 69 -5.35 4.23 16.78
CA GLU A 69 -4.44 5.37 16.70
C GLU A 69 -5.15 6.72 16.76
N GLU A 70 -6.38 6.79 16.24
CA GLU A 70 -7.08 8.09 16.13
C GLU A 70 -7.99 8.41 17.32
N GLY A 71 -8.12 7.50 18.26
CA GLY A 71 -8.88 7.75 19.47
C GLY A 71 -10.35 8.07 19.20
N ASP A 72 -10.82 9.21 19.71
CA ASP A 72 -12.24 9.59 19.61
C ASP A 72 -12.74 9.67 18.18
N ARG A 73 -11.86 10.02 17.24
CA ARG A 73 -12.24 10.11 15.83
C ARG A 73 -12.43 8.72 15.23
N GLY A 74 -11.90 7.71 15.88
CA GLY A 74 -11.94 6.35 15.35
C GLY A 74 -13.33 5.79 15.21
N ALA A 75 -14.29 6.29 16.01
CA ALA A 75 -15.66 5.80 15.95
C ALA A 75 -16.31 6.04 14.58
N GLU A 76 -15.83 7.03 13.85
CA GLU A 76 -16.37 7.38 12.53
C GLU A 76 -15.63 6.68 11.39
N ILE A 77 -14.54 5.99 11.70
CA ILE A 77 -13.72 5.36 10.68
C ILE A 77 -14.29 4.00 10.31
N ARG A 78 -14.44 3.76 9.02
CA ARG A 78 -14.92 2.48 8.49
C ARG A 78 -14.02 2.05 7.35
N ASP A 79 -13.96 0.73 7.14
CA ASP A 79 -13.25 0.22 5.97
C ASP A 79 -14.01 0.70 4.73
N ALA A 80 -13.31 1.48 3.93
CA ALA A 80 -13.89 2.06 2.73
C ALA A 80 -13.09 1.62 1.53
N ILE A 81 -13.80 1.24 0.48
CA ILE A 81 -13.17 0.77 -0.74
C ILE A 81 -13.36 1.81 -1.82
N GLY A 82 -12.25 2.28 -2.37
CA GLY A 82 -12.25 3.10 -3.58
C GLY A 82 -12.55 4.56 -3.42
N ALA A 83 -13.11 5.00 -2.29
CA ALA A 83 -13.48 6.39 -2.11
C ALA A 83 -12.72 6.99 -0.92
N ARG A 84 -12.15 8.17 -1.15
CA ARG A 84 -11.51 8.90 -0.07
C ARG A 84 -12.59 9.66 0.71
N PRO A 85 -12.53 9.68 2.05
CA PRO A 85 -13.45 10.50 2.86
C PRO A 85 -13.31 11.97 2.51
N ARG A 86 -14.42 12.68 2.60
CA ARG A 86 -14.45 14.09 2.27
C ARG A 86 -14.60 14.95 3.49
#